data_8e691a1593a06ccb603531061ecc6b77
#
_entry.id   8e691a1593a06ccb603531061ecc6b77
#
_cell.length_a   1.000
_cell.length_b   1.000
_cell.length_c   1.000
_cell.angle_alpha   90.00
_cell.angle_beta   90.00
_cell.angle_gamma   90.00
#
_symmetry.space_group_name_H-M   'P 1'
#
loop_
_entity.id
_entity.type
_entity.pdbx_description
1 polymer ?
#
loop_
_entity_poly.entity_id
_entity_poly.type
_entity_poly.pdbx_seq_one_letter_code
_entity_poly.pdbx_strand_id
1 'polypeptide(L)'
;SEINDDDVAVNSYEIDSTGASFGYGIPLSNNTKIFGDLEYSKNTIKCSSLFSGTGYESSQCATSKNDEFKATISWSENSLNNYLYPTEGVNNSIVGGLSLPLGDYRYYSLSANHTGYTPISDNTTLKLTGNFNLAKGYSNKELPFYKRYFGGGSGSVRGFGNKTLGPTYPNNKAKGGEISILASANLITPAFFFDNNEKMRMSAFVDAGNIFEKSSNIDLGDLRMSAGFGFAYLSPIGSIGAFVSTPILKKDGDTIENFGFSLGTGF
;
A
#
# COMPACT_ATOMS: atom_id res chain seq x y z
N SER A 1 13.16 8.67 5.35
CA SER A 1 13.38 8.04 4.03
C SER A 1 13.32 9.13 2.97
N GLU A 2 14.43 9.33 2.28
CA GLU A 2 14.48 10.18 1.08
C GLU A 2 13.69 9.51 -0.04
N ILE A 3 12.71 10.22 -0.57
CA ILE A 3 12.05 9.84 -1.82
C ILE A 3 12.76 10.63 -2.90
N ASN A 4 13.67 9.97 -3.61
CA ASN A 4 14.44 10.60 -4.68
C ASN A 4 13.57 11.00 -5.88
N ASP A 5 13.92 12.11 -6.48
CA ASP A 5 13.21 12.90 -7.51
C ASP A 5 13.11 12.24 -8.90
N ASP A 6 13.80 11.13 -9.14
CA ASP A 6 13.85 10.49 -10.46
C ASP A 6 12.62 9.63 -10.77
N ASP A 7 11.79 9.32 -9.77
CA ASP A 7 10.48 8.68 -9.95
C ASP A 7 9.35 9.72 -9.95
N VAL A 8 9.17 10.31 -11.03
CA VAL A 8 8.37 11.40 -11.58
C VAL A 8 6.98 11.68 -10.97
N ALA A 9 6.43 10.86 -10.09
CA ALA A 9 4.99 10.93 -9.78
C ALA A 9 4.65 11.56 -8.41
N VAL A 10 5.58 11.71 -7.48
CA VAL A 10 5.29 12.14 -6.11
C VAL A 10 6.00 13.45 -5.78
N ASN A 11 5.34 14.30 -4.98
CA ASN A 11 5.95 15.52 -4.47
C ASN A 11 7.21 15.22 -3.65
N SER A 12 8.28 15.96 -3.91
CA SER A 12 9.55 15.79 -3.21
C SER A 12 9.51 16.42 -1.83
N TYR A 13 9.55 15.60 -0.81
CA TYR A 13 9.67 16.01 0.59
C TYR A 13 10.42 14.97 1.41
N GLU A 14 11.05 15.40 2.47
CA GLU A 14 11.74 14.57 3.46
C GLU A 14 11.04 14.68 4.81
N ILE A 15 10.89 13.57 5.53
CA ILE A 15 10.36 13.57 6.89
C ILE A 15 11.40 12.96 7.82
N ASP A 16 11.89 13.77 8.75
CA ASP A 16 12.67 13.33 9.89
C ASP A 16 11.73 13.08 11.07
N SER A 17 11.64 11.85 11.54
CA SER A 17 10.80 11.48 12.67
C SER A 17 11.65 10.93 13.80
N THR A 18 11.44 11.47 15.01
CA THR A 18 12.05 10.97 16.26
C THR A 18 10.95 10.77 17.28
N GLY A 19 10.92 9.60 17.92
CA GLY A 19 9.84 9.30 18.85
C GLY A 19 10.11 8.08 19.70
N ALA A 20 9.12 7.75 20.51
CA ALA A 20 9.09 6.54 21.33
C ALA A 20 7.67 5.97 21.31
N SER A 21 7.57 4.66 21.37
CA SER A 21 6.28 3.98 21.47
C SER A 21 6.31 2.93 22.59
N PHE A 22 5.13 2.67 23.11
CA PHE A 22 4.89 1.58 24.04
C PHE A 22 3.68 0.80 23.57
N GLY A 23 3.87 -0.50 23.36
CA GLY A 23 2.81 -1.37 22.87
C GLY A 23 2.75 -2.68 23.62
N TYR A 24 1.55 -3.27 23.66
CA TYR A 24 1.30 -4.56 24.27
C TYR A 24 0.41 -5.43 23.37
N GLY A 25 0.80 -6.70 23.25
CA GLY A 25 0.10 -7.69 22.43
C GLY A 25 -0.49 -8.82 23.25
N ILE A 26 -1.72 -9.19 22.95
CA ILE A 26 -2.45 -10.30 23.57
C ILE A 26 -2.73 -11.34 22.48
N PRO A 27 -2.15 -12.57 22.59
CA PRO A 27 -2.54 -13.67 21.72
C PRO A 27 -3.97 -14.13 22.10
N LEU A 28 -4.85 -14.20 21.10
CA LEU A 28 -6.20 -14.74 21.26
C LEU A 28 -6.24 -16.24 20.94
N SER A 29 -5.39 -16.67 20.02
CA SER A 29 -5.19 -18.05 19.62
C SER A 29 -3.77 -18.24 19.09
N ASN A 30 -3.43 -19.45 18.61
CA ASN A 30 -2.13 -19.71 17.97
C ASN A 30 -1.87 -18.83 16.72
N ASN A 31 -2.94 -18.42 16.05
CA ASN A 31 -2.86 -17.71 14.76
C ASN A 31 -3.37 -16.27 14.84
N THR A 32 -3.94 -15.85 15.98
CA THR A 32 -4.64 -14.57 16.10
C THR A 32 -4.14 -13.78 17.31
N LYS A 33 -3.92 -12.50 17.10
CA LYS A 33 -3.50 -11.58 18.18
C LYS A 33 -4.17 -10.22 18.05
N ILE A 34 -4.31 -9.55 19.19
CA ILE A 34 -4.60 -8.10 19.28
C ILE A 34 -3.35 -7.41 19.80
N PHE A 35 -3.04 -6.25 19.26
CA PHE A 35 -1.94 -5.41 19.70
C PHE A 35 -2.42 -3.97 19.85
N GLY A 36 -2.08 -3.34 20.98
CA GLY A 36 -2.32 -1.93 21.24
C GLY A 36 -1.01 -1.19 21.41
N ASP A 37 -0.93 0.02 20.88
CA ASP A 37 0.28 0.85 20.91
C ASP A 37 -0.08 2.32 21.16
N LEU A 38 0.78 2.99 21.94
CA LEU A 38 0.79 4.44 22.14
C LEU A 38 2.14 4.97 21.69
N GLU A 39 2.13 5.87 20.74
CA GLU A 39 3.30 6.47 20.13
C GLU A 39 3.31 7.99 20.39
N TYR A 40 4.48 8.50 20.75
CA TYR A 40 4.81 9.91 20.62
C TYR A 40 5.88 10.06 19.56
N SER A 41 5.66 10.94 18.61
CA SER A 41 6.66 11.28 17.60
C SER A 41 6.71 12.77 17.33
N LYS A 42 7.93 13.23 17.04
CA LYS A 42 8.23 14.58 16.60
C LYS A 42 8.65 14.50 15.13
N ASN A 43 7.87 15.15 14.27
CA ASN A 43 8.04 15.10 12.82
C ASN A 43 8.54 16.44 12.30
N THR A 44 9.63 16.43 11.55
CA THR A 44 10.15 17.59 10.83
C THR A 44 9.97 17.33 9.34
N ILE A 45 9.25 18.22 8.66
CA ILE A 45 8.94 18.08 7.23
C ILE A 45 9.74 19.14 6.47
N LYS A 46 10.54 18.66 5.52
CA LYS A 46 11.32 19.50 4.61
C LYS A 46 10.79 19.26 3.19
N CYS A 47 10.30 20.29 2.54
CA CYS A 47 9.81 20.20 1.17
C CYS A 47 10.83 20.80 0.21
N SER A 48 11.02 20.13 -0.94
CA SER A 48 11.86 20.67 -2.02
C SER A 48 11.16 21.83 -2.74
N SER A 49 11.91 22.57 -3.56
CA SER A 49 11.36 23.63 -4.42
C SER A 49 10.37 23.10 -5.48
N LEU A 50 10.36 21.78 -5.71
CA LEU A 50 9.46 21.09 -6.64
C LEU A 50 8.16 20.62 -5.99
N PHE A 51 7.97 20.90 -4.70
CA PHE A 51 6.73 20.57 -3.99
C PHE A 51 5.55 21.34 -4.56
N SER A 52 4.48 20.63 -4.90
CA SER A 52 3.32 21.18 -5.62
C SER A 52 2.10 21.44 -4.74
N GLY A 53 2.21 21.15 -3.45
CA GLY A 53 1.13 21.39 -2.48
C GLY A 53 0.89 22.89 -2.28
N THR A 54 -0.37 23.26 -2.04
CA THR A 54 -0.81 24.64 -1.80
C THR A 54 -1.59 24.74 -0.49
N GLY A 55 -1.78 25.95 0.02
CA GLY A 55 -2.59 26.19 1.22
C GLY A 55 -2.07 25.43 2.44
N TYR A 56 -2.90 24.55 3.00
CA TYR A 56 -2.57 23.75 4.20
C TYR A 56 -1.31 22.89 3.99
N GLU A 57 -1.14 22.31 2.82
CA GLU A 57 0.02 21.45 2.50
C GLU A 57 1.33 22.26 2.52
N SER A 58 1.34 23.44 1.89
CA SER A 58 2.50 24.34 1.95
C SER A 58 2.79 24.82 3.37
N SER A 59 1.75 25.05 4.19
CA SER A 59 1.93 25.45 5.58
C SER A 59 2.61 24.37 6.42
N GLN A 60 2.41 23.10 6.12
CA GLN A 60 3.08 22.00 6.78
C GLN A 60 4.59 21.95 6.47
N CYS A 61 4.99 22.37 5.27
CA CYS A 61 6.39 22.50 4.88
C CYS A 61 7.12 23.63 5.61
N ALA A 62 6.40 24.68 5.96
CA ALA A 62 6.95 25.84 6.68
C ALA A 62 7.09 25.60 8.19
N THR A 63 6.36 24.63 8.74
CA THR A 63 6.34 24.32 10.17
C THR A 63 7.41 23.28 10.47
N SER A 64 8.50 23.68 11.04
CA SER A 64 9.69 22.86 11.21
C SER A 64 9.57 21.70 12.20
N LYS A 65 8.55 21.65 13.04
CA LYS A 65 8.39 20.58 14.06
C LYS A 65 6.92 20.42 14.40
N ASN A 66 6.43 19.19 14.31
CA ASN A 66 5.06 18.83 14.64
C ASN A 66 5.08 17.64 15.61
N ASP A 67 4.39 17.78 16.72
CA ASP A 67 4.24 16.73 17.71
C ASP A 67 3.00 15.86 17.39
N GLU A 68 3.17 14.55 17.43
CA GLU A 68 2.08 13.59 17.24
C GLU A 68 2.02 12.63 18.43
N PHE A 69 0.84 12.52 19.03
CA PHE A 69 0.49 11.45 19.97
C PHE A 69 -0.53 10.55 19.28
N LYS A 70 -0.19 9.30 19.06
CA LYS A 70 -1.04 8.38 18.33
C LYS A 70 -1.34 7.13 19.15
N ALA A 71 -2.60 6.76 19.21
CA ALA A 71 -3.06 5.48 19.72
C ALA A 71 -3.40 4.56 18.53
N THR A 72 -2.94 3.32 18.58
CA THR A 72 -3.22 2.31 17.55
C THR A 72 -3.73 1.04 18.21
N ILE A 73 -4.74 0.43 17.60
CA ILE A 73 -5.20 -0.92 17.92
C ILE A 73 -5.19 -1.74 16.64
N SER A 74 -4.68 -2.96 16.72
CA SER A 74 -4.67 -3.87 15.59
C SER A 74 -5.13 -5.27 16.00
N TRP A 75 -5.84 -5.89 15.09
CA TRP A 75 -6.14 -7.32 15.10
C TRP A 75 -5.43 -7.96 13.90
N SER A 76 -4.83 -9.12 14.11
CA SER A 76 -4.20 -9.86 13.02
C SER A 76 -4.39 -11.36 13.19
N GLU A 77 -4.56 -12.04 12.07
CA GLU A 77 -4.67 -13.48 11.92
C GLU A 77 -3.69 -13.95 10.85
N ASN A 78 -2.94 -15.00 11.12
CA ASN A 78 -2.05 -15.64 10.15
C ASN A 78 -2.12 -17.15 10.31
N SER A 79 -2.78 -17.82 9.35
CA SER A 79 -2.92 -19.27 9.26
C SER A 79 -2.24 -19.86 8.03
N LEU A 80 -1.32 -19.12 7.39
CA LEU A 80 -0.61 -19.58 6.21
C LEU A 80 0.21 -20.83 6.52
N ASN A 81 0.09 -21.85 5.65
CA ASN A 81 0.78 -23.13 5.79
C ASN A 81 2.29 -23.04 5.50
N ASN A 82 2.74 -22.02 4.78
CA ASN A 82 4.15 -21.80 4.45
C ASN A 82 4.44 -20.30 4.40
N TYR A 83 5.65 -19.92 4.81
CA TYR A 83 6.06 -18.51 4.82
C TYR A 83 6.47 -17.99 3.43
N LEU A 84 7.18 -18.81 2.66
CA LEU A 84 7.76 -18.40 1.38
C LEU A 84 6.80 -18.60 0.20
N TYR A 85 6.17 -19.76 0.13
CA TYR A 85 5.21 -20.12 -0.90
C TYR A 85 3.94 -20.69 -0.28
N PRO A 86 3.09 -19.85 0.29
CA PRO A 86 1.81 -20.30 0.83
C PRO A 86 0.94 -20.87 -0.29
N THR A 87 0.32 -21.99 0.00
CA THR A 87 -0.67 -22.62 -0.89
C THR A 87 -2.06 -22.67 -0.26
N GLU A 88 -2.13 -22.47 1.06
CA GLU A 88 -3.37 -22.52 1.83
C GLU A 88 -3.30 -21.59 3.05
N GLY A 89 -4.46 -21.12 3.48
CA GLY A 89 -4.61 -20.29 4.66
C GLY A 89 -4.82 -18.81 4.34
N VAL A 90 -4.90 -18.01 5.40
CA VAL A 90 -5.16 -16.57 5.30
C VAL A 90 -4.18 -15.78 6.14
N ASN A 91 -3.94 -14.55 5.70
CA ASN A 91 -3.27 -13.50 6.47
C ASN A 91 -4.16 -12.26 6.45
N ASN A 92 -4.77 -11.96 7.59
CA ASN A 92 -5.71 -10.86 7.76
C ASN A 92 -5.17 -9.84 8.76
N SER A 93 -5.44 -8.57 8.53
CA SER A 93 -5.20 -7.54 9.54
C SER A 93 -6.21 -6.42 9.46
N ILE A 94 -6.61 -5.91 10.63
CA ILE A 94 -7.39 -4.68 10.77
C ILE A 94 -6.64 -3.80 11.75
N VAL A 95 -6.38 -2.55 11.35
CA VAL A 95 -5.63 -1.58 12.14
C VAL A 95 -6.42 -0.29 12.22
N GLY A 96 -6.78 0.13 13.43
CA GLY A 96 -7.36 1.44 13.73
C GLY A 96 -6.32 2.34 14.39
N GLY A 97 -6.19 3.57 13.92
CA GLY A 97 -5.30 4.58 14.48
C GLY A 97 -6.02 5.89 14.75
N LEU A 98 -5.69 6.54 15.85
CA LEU A 98 -6.21 7.87 16.22
C LEU A 98 -5.06 8.75 16.69
N SER A 99 -4.85 9.87 15.99
CA SER A 99 -3.98 10.93 16.46
C SER A 99 -4.70 11.70 17.57
N LEU A 100 -4.19 11.63 18.80
CA LEU A 100 -4.81 12.21 19.99
C LEU A 100 -4.72 13.74 20.00
N PRO A 101 -5.68 14.43 20.63
CA PRO A 101 -5.69 15.91 20.70
C PRO A 101 -4.64 16.50 21.66
N LEU A 102 -3.52 15.85 21.81
CA LEU A 102 -2.37 16.26 22.61
C LEU A 102 -1.22 16.87 21.78
N GLY A 103 -1.21 16.61 20.46
CA GLY A 103 -0.23 17.13 19.52
C GLY A 103 -0.83 18.05 18.47
N ASP A 104 -0.15 18.24 17.35
CA ASP A 104 -0.52 19.17 16.27
C ASP A 104 -1.53 18.53 15.29
N TYR A 105 -1.51 17.22 15.16
CA TYR A 105 -2.33 16.47 14.21
C TYR A 105 -3.68 16.03 14.80
N ARG A 106 -4.66 15.94 13.93
CA ARG A 106 -6.03 15.51 14.23
C ARG A 106 -6.54 14.66 13.08
N TYR A 107 -6.25 13.37 13.11
CA TYR A 107 -6.77 12.44 12.12
C TYR A 107 -7.01 11.06 12.74
N TYR A 108 -7.83 10.28 12.10
CA TYR A 108 -7.98 8.85 12.36
C TYR A 108 -7.69 8.07 11.10
N SER A 109 -7.34 6.80 11.26
CA SER A 109 -7.08 5.88 10.17
C SER A 109 -7.69 4.52 10.43
N LEU A 110 -8.08 3.85 9.37
CA LEU A 110 -8.53 2.46 9.37
C LEU A 110 -7.88 1.76 8.19
N SER A 111 -7.23 0.63 8.44
CA SER A 111 -6.68 -0.23 7.39
C SER A 111 -7.22 -1.64 7.60
N ALA A 112 -7.70 -2.26 6.52
CA ALA A 112 -8.11 -3.66 6.49
C ALA A 112 -7.41 -4.35 5.32
N ASN A 113 -6.68 -5.42 5.62
CA ASN A 113 -5.92 -6.17 4.63
C ASN A 113 -6.33 -7.65 4.73
N HIS A 114 -6.54 -8.24 3.58
CA HIS A 114 -6.82 -9.67 3.42
C HIS A 114 -5.88 -10.26 2.39
N THR A 115 -5.28 -11.39 2.69
CA THR A 115 -4.59 -12.24 1.73
C THR A 115 -4.98 -13.68 2.01
N GLY A 116 -5.65 -14.31 1.07
CA GLY A 116 -6.07 -15.71 1.14
C GLY A 116 -5.43 -16.55 0.06
N TYR A 117 -5.04 -17.76 0.40
CA TYR A 117 -4.52 -18.76 -0.52
C TYR A 117 -5.41 -19.99 -0.50
N THR A 118 -5.80 -20.46 -1.68
CA THR A 118 -6.64 -21.65 -1.86
C THR A 118 -6.04 -22.54 -2.94
N PRO A 119 -5.74 -23.81 -2.65
CA PRO A 119 -5.28 -24.73 -3.67
C PRO A 119 -6.43 -25.02 -4.65
N ILE A 120 -6.18 -24.83 -5.94
CA ILE A 120 -7.14 -25.16 -7.01
C ILE A 120 -6.84 -26.53 -7.57
N SER A 121 -5.57 -26.90 -7.59
CA SER A 121 -5.06 -28.23 -7.91
C SER A 121 -3.74 -28.47 -7.17
N ASP A 122 -3.15 -29.66 -7.32
CA ASP A 122 -1.89 -30.05 -6.68
C ASP A 122 -0.75 -29.05 -6.93
N ASN A 123 -0.76 -28.39 -8.08
CA ASN A 123 0.29 -27.46 -8.49
C ASN A 123 -0.18 -26.02 -8.69
N THR A 124 -1.45 -25.72 -8.46
CA THR A 124 -2.02 -24.39 -8.76
C THR A 124 -2.73 -23.82 -7.54
N THR A 125 -2.34 -22.62 -7.15
CA THR A 125 -2.90 -21.90 -6.01
C THR A 125 -3.54 -20.60 -6.48
N LEU A 126 -4.74 -20.33 -6.03
CA LEU A 126 -5.38 -19.03 -6.15
C LEU A 126 -5.01 -18.18 -4.93
N LYS A 127 -4.40 -17.03 -5.17
CA LYS A 127 -4.17 -15.98 -4.17
C LYS A 127 -5.14 -14.84 -4.40
N LEU A 128 -5.91 -14.49 -3.39
CA LEU A 128 -6.78 -13.31 -3.38
C LEU A 128 -6.23 -12.30 -2.38
N THR A 129 -6.12 -11.04 -2.80
CA THR A 129 -5.68 -9.95 -1.93
C THR A 129 -6.70 -8.82 -1.99
N GLY A 130 -7.04 -8.27 -0.85
CA GLY A 130 -7.89 -7.08 -0.72
C GLY A 130 -7.28 -6.11 0.28
N ASN A 131 -7.17 -4.83 -0.09
CA ASN A 131 -6.66 -3.79 0.79
C ASN A 131 -7.62 -2.61 0.76
N PHE A 132 -8.10 -2.25 1.93
CA PHE A 132 -8.88 -1.05 2.16
C PHE A 132 -8.16 -0.17 3.17
N ASN A 133 -7.94 1.08 2.81
CA ASN A 133 -7.34 2.05 3.72
C ASN A 133 -8.15 3.35 3.69
N LEU A 134 -8.38 3.91 4.85
CA LEU A 134 -9.03 5.18 5.08
C LEU A 134 -8.20 5.98 6.08
N ALA A 135 -7.90 7.23 5.77
CA ALA A 135 -7.41 8.19 6.75
C ALA A 135 -8.11 9.54 6.53
N LYS A 136 -8.52 10.20 7.62
CA LYS A 136 -9.26 11.45 7.54
C LYS A 136 -8.98 12.35 8.72
N GLY A 137 -8.84 13.64 8.46
CA GLY A 137 -8.75 14.65 9.49
C GLY A 137 -10.07 14.84 10.24
N TYR A 138 -10.00 15.26 11.52
CA TYR A 138 -11.15 15.60 12.34
C TYR A 138 -10.95 16.96 13.03
N SER A 139 -12.01 17.51 13.64
CA SER A 139 -11.99 18.84 14.31
C SER A 139 -11.49 19.97 13.41
N ASN A 140 -12.01 20.04 12.17
CA ASN A 140 -11.64 21.03 11.14
C ASN A 140 -10.15 21.04 10.76
N LYS A 141 -9.43 19.94 10.99
CA LYS A 141 -8.08 19.73 10.48
C LYS A 141 -8.13 18.80 9.28
N GLU A 142 -7.32 19.10 8.29
CA GLU A 142 -7.13 18.21 7.14
C GLU A 142 -6.15 17.08 7.48
N LEU A 143 -6.24 15.96 6.73
CA LEU A 143 -5.25 14.91 6.81
C LEU A 143 -3.89 15.46 6.36
N PRO A 144 -2.80 15.25 7.12
CA PRO A 144 -1.46 15.57 6.65
C PRO A 144 -1.17 14.93 5.30
N PHE A 145 -0.63 15.69 4.34
CA PHE A 145 -0.47 15.23 2.95
C PHE A 145 0.39 13.98 2.86
N TYR A 146 1.38 13.81 3.71
CA TYR A 146 2.28 12.65 3.75
C TYR A 146 1.66 11.41 4.42
N LYS A 147 0.46 11.52 4.98
CA LYS A 147 -0.34 10.38 5.49
C LYS A 147 -1.36 9.90 4.46
N ARG A 148 -1.42 10.52 3.29
CA ARG A 148 -2.29 10.10 2.19
C ARG A 148 -1.81 8.79 1.57
N TYR A 149 -2.74 8.08 0.98
CA TYR A 149 -2.47 6.83 0.26
C TYR A 149 -2.17 7.10 -1.21
N PHE A 150 -1.34 6.23 -1.79
CA PHE A 150 -0.97 6.24 -3.20
C PHE A 150 -1.16 4.85 -3.79
N GLY A 151 -1.42 4.75 -5.08
CA GLY A 151 -1.62 3.50 -5.80
C GLY A 151 -1.03 3.53 -7.20
N GLY A 152 -0.92 2.35 -7.81
CA GLY A 152 -0.22 2.07 -9.06
C GLY A 152 1.12 1.39 -8.82
N GLY A 153 1.61 0.69 -9.82
CA GLY A 153 2.85 -0.08 -9.77
C GLY A 153 2.73 -1.48 -9.18
N SER A 154 3.86 -2.14 -9.01
CA SER A 154 3.97 -3.56 -8.62
C SER A 154 3.32 -3.92 -7.28
N GLY A 155 3.25 -2.98 -6.35
CA GLY A 155 2.65 -3.19 -5.01
C GLY A 155 1.16 -2.87 -4.93
N SER A 156 0.49 -2.53 -6.04
CA SER A 156 -0.87 -2.05 -6.06
C SER A 156 -1.64 -2.57 -7.28
N VAL A 157 -1.82 -1.75 -8.31
CA VAL A 157 -2.45 -2.13 -9.58
C VAL A 157 -1.36 -2.12 -10.65
N ARG A 158 -0.87 -3.30 -11.01
CA ARG A 158 0.17 -3.47 -12.04
C ARG A 158 -0.37 -2.99 -13.40
N GLY A 159 0.50 -2.50 -14.28
CA GLY A 159 0.09 -1.91 -15.57
C GLY A 159 -0.13 -0.40 -15.53
N PHE A 160 -0.08 0.19 -14.34
CA PHE A 160 -0.10 1.63 -14.13
C PHE A 160 1.21 2.07 -13.46
N GLY A 161 1.64 3.29 -13.74
CA GLY A 161 2.86 3.85 -13.19
C GLY A 161 2.88 3.86 -11.64
N ASN A 162 4.07 3.74 -11.08
CA ASN A 162 4.22 3.70 -9.63
C ASN A 162 3.67 4.97 -8.98
N LYS A 163 2.74 4.80 -8.02
CA LYS A 163 2.06 5.88 -7.28
C LYS A 163 1.32 6.91 -8.15
N THR A 164 0.90 6.55 -9.38
CA THR A 164 0.24 7.49 -10.30
C THR A 164 -1.28 7.40 -10.30
N LEU A 165 -1.88 6.41 -9.65
CA LEU A 165 -3.33 6.27 -9.59
C LEU A 165 -3.94 7.23 -8.58
N GLY A 166 -5.09 7.80 -8.95
CA GLY A 166 -5.91 8.65 -8.11
C GLY A 166 -5.74 10.15 -8.39
N PRO A 167 -5.98 11.01 -7.38
CA PRO A 167 -5.94 12.45 -7.54
C PRO A 167 -4.55 12.98 -7.89
N THR A 168 -4.52 14.01 -8.75
CA THR A 168 -3.29 14.70 -9.13
C THR A 168 -3.36 16.19 -8.83
N TYR A 169 -2.21 16.82 -8.71
CA TYR A 169 -2.07 18.29 -8.74
C TYR A 169 -2.19 18.81 -10.19
N PRO A 170 -2.37 20.14 -10.38
CA PRO A 170 -2.44 20.73 -11.73
C PRO A 170 -1.21 20.44 -12.63
N ASN A 171 -0.08 20.11 -12.05
CA ASN A 171 1.15 19.73 -12.77
C ASN A 171 1.28 18.22 -13.00
N ASN A 172 0.19 17.46 -12.88
CA ASN A 172 0.10 16.00 -13.04
C ASN A 172 0.89 15.17 -12.03
N LYS A 173 1.48 15.78 -10.99
CA LYS A 173 2.08 15.00 -9.90
C LYS A 173 1.00 14.39 -9.02
N ALA A 174 1.24 13.16 -8.53
CA ALA A 174 0.28 12.49 -7.65
C ALA A 174 0.07 13.26 -6.34
N LYS A 175 -1.19 13.50 -6.01
CA LYS A 175 -1.61 14.16 -4.77
C LYS A 175 -1.83 13.16 -3.64
N GLY A 176 -2.17 11.91 -4.00
CA GLY A 176 -2.66 10.90 -3.08
C GLY A 176 -4.08 11.19 -2.58
N GLY A 177 -4.64 10.27 -1.83
CA GLY A 177 -6.02 10.38 -1.33
C GLY A 177 -6.21 9.89 0.09
N GLU A 178 -7.38 10.18 0.64
CA GLU A 178 -7.80 9.73 1.97
C GLU A 178 -8.20 8.26 1.98
N ILE A 179 -8.53 7.69 0.80
CA ILE A 179 -9.02 6.31 0.68
C ILE A 179 -8.27 5.58 -0.42
N SER A 180 -7.91 4.33 -0.12
CA SER A 180 -7.35 3.36 -1.05
C SER A 180 -8.22 2.10 -1.05
N ILE A 181 -8.63 1.65 -2.23
CA ILE A 181 -9.35 0.40 -2.44
C ILE A 181 -8.60 -0.38 -3.52
N LEU A 182 -8.01 -1.51 -3.13
CA LEU A 182 -7.18 -2.32 -4.01
C LEU A 182 -7.58 -3.79 -3.86
N ALA A 183 -7.64 -4.51 -4.96
CA ALA A 183 -7.89 -5.95 -4.99
C ALA A 183 -7.03 -6.62 -6.05
N SER A 184 -6.62 -7.85 -5.80
CA SER A 184 -5.85 -8.66 -6.74
C SER A 184 -6.25 -10.11 -6.65
N ALA A 185 -6.37 -10.76 -7.81
CA ALA A 185 -6.50 -12.20 -7.94
C ALA A 185 -5.32 -12.73 -8.76
N ASN A 186 -4.58 -13.68 -8.20
CA ASN A 186 -3.42 -14.30 -8.85
C ASN A 186 -3.58 -15.82 -8.85
N LEU A 187 -3.47 -16.41 -10.03
CA LEU A 187 -3.37 -17.84 -10.20
C LEU A 187 -1.89 -18.21 -10.32
N ILE A 188 -1.35 -18.91 -9.31
CA ILE A 188 0.08 -19.16 -9.15
C ILE A 188 0.36 -20.64 -9.41
N THR A 189 1.40 -20.93 -10.19
CA THR A 189 1.85 -22.28 -10.51
C THR A 189 3.38 -22.35 -10.52
N PRO A 190 4.01 -23.51 -10.26
CA PRO A 190 5.43 -23.70 -10.55
C PRO A 190 5.74 -23.39 -12.02
N ALA A 191 6.96 -22.93 -12.29
CA ALA A 191 7.39 -22.62 -13.64
C ALA A 191 7.77 -23.91 -14.40
N PHE A 192 6.80 -24.55 -15.01
CA PHE A 192 6.88 -25.89 -15.61
C PHE A 192 7.83 -26.02 -16.83
N PHE A 193 8.38 -24.91 -17.31
CA PHE A 193 9.36 -24.91 -18.41
C PHE A 193 10.79 -25.20 -17.97
N PHE A 194 11.06 -25.26 -16.67
CA PHE A 194 12.40 -25.44 -16.11
C PHE A 194 12.48 -26.73 -15.30
N ASP A 195 13.55 -27.51 -15.54
CA ASP A 195 13.97 -28.58 -14.64
C ASP A 195 14.41 -27.91 -13.31
N ASN A 196 14.08 -28.36 -12.15
CA ASN A 196 14.32 -27.73 -10.84
C ASN A 196 13.51 -26.44 -10.60
N ASN A 197 12.23 -26.48 -10.86
CA ASN A 197 11.31 -25.33 -10.74
C ASN A 197 10.82 -25.04 -9.31
N GLU A 198 11.38 -25.68 -8.28
CA GLU A 198 10.94 -25.50 -6.88
C GLU A 198 11.02 -24.04 -6.39
N LYS A 199 11.99 -23.28 -6.91
CA LYS A 199 12.22 -21.88 -6.59
C LYS A 199 11.58 -20.90 -7.56
N MET A 200 10.88 -21.38 -8.58
CA MET A 200 10.33 -20.54 -9.63
C MET A 200 8.81 -20.64 -9.67
N ARG A 201 8.14 -19.52 -9.79
CA ARG A 201 6.69 -19.44 -9.89
C ARG A 201 6.30 -18.57 -11.07
N MET A 202 5.21 -18.96 -11.71
CA MET A 202 4.52 -18.16 -12.70
C MET A 202 3.15 -17.78 -12.15
N SER A 203 2.62 -16.67 -12.59
CA SER A 203 1.25 -16.28 -12.26
C SER A 203 0.54 -15.63 -13.43
N ALA A 204 -0.77 -15.85 -13.51
CA ALA A 204 -1.69 -15.01 -14.25
C ALA A 204 -2.47 -14.19 -13.23
N PHE A 205 -2.67 -12.90 -13.48
CA PHE A 205 -3.30 -12.03 -12.50
C PHE A 205 -4.29 -11.04 -13.10
N VAL A 206 -5.18 -10.59 -12.23
CA VAL A 206 -6.06 -9.44 -12.45
C VAL A 206 -5.96 -8.56 -11.22
N ASP A 207 -5.67 -7.28 -11.42
CA ASP A 207 -5.64 -6.26 -10.38
C ASP A 207 -6.74 -5.24 -10.64
N ALA A 208 -7.36 -4.75 -9.57
CA ALA A 208 -8.34 -3.68 -9.62
C ALA A 208 -8.18 -2.74 -8.43
N GLY A 209 -8.41 -1.45 -8.66
CA GLY A 209 -8.40 -0.50 -7.55
C GLY A 209 -8.30 0.94 -7.98
N ASN A 210 -8.37 1.81 -6.97
CA ASN A 210 -8.12 3.24 -7.13
C ASN A 210 -7.83 3.90 -5.78
N ILE A 211 -7.33 5.12 -5.87
CA ILE A 211 -7.15 6.05 -4.75
C ILE A 211 -8.18 7.17 -4.90
N PHE A 212 -8.93 7.46 -3.84
CA PHE A 212 -9.96 8.49 -3.84
C PHE A 212 -9.57 9.65 -2.94
N GLU A 213 -9.81 10.88 -3.40
CA GLU A 213 -9.39 12.09 -2.69
C GLU A 213 -10.06 12.20 -1.32
N LYS A 214 -11.39 12.00 -1.28
CA LYS A 214 -12.22 12.08 -0.06
C LYS A 214 -13.27 10.99 -0.02
N SER A 215 -13.71 10.65 1.17
CA SER A 215 -14.77 9.64 1.39
C SER A 215 -16.13 10.01 0.76
N SER A 216 -16.39 11.30 0.55
CA SER A 216 -17.59 11.80 -0.14
C SER A 216 -17.58 11.58 -1.65
N ASN A 217 -16.42 11.27 -2.24
CA ASN A 217 -16.20 11.26 -3.67
C ASN A 217 -15.79 9.87 -4.18
N ILE A 218 -16.26 8.80 -3.52
CA ILE A 218 -16.03 7.44 -4.00
C ILE A 218 -16.99 7.17 -5.14
N ASP A 219 -16.45 6.99 -6.34
CA ASP A 219 -17.17 6.48 -7.51
C ASP A 219 -16.50 5.18 -7.96
N LEU A 220 -17.22 4.07 -7.86
CA LEU A 220 -16.71 2.77 -8.32
C LEU A 220 -16.49 2.72 -9.84
N GLY A 221 -17.10 3.62 -10.62
CA GLY A 221 -16.80 3.83 -12.03
C GLY A 221 -15.40 4.40 -12.28
N ASP A 222 -14.71 4.87 -11.22
CA ASP A 222 -13.33 5.35 -11.27
C ASP A 222 -12.29 4.25 -11.03
N LEU A 223 -12.72 3.01 -10.79
CA LEU A 223 -11.79 1.90 -10.63
C LEU A 223 -10.98 1.67 -11.90
N ARG A 224 -9.69 1.41 -11.74
CA ARG A 224 -8.82 0.92 -12.80
C ARG A 224 -8.69 -0.58 -12.66
N MET A 225 -8.46 -1.25 -13.77
CA MET A 225 -8.25 -2.69 -13.81
C MET A 225 -7.18 -3.04 -14.83
N SER A 226 -6.37 -4.02 -14.50
CA SER A 226 -5.37 -4.60 -15.38
C SER A 226 -5.34 -6.12 -15.27
N ALA A 227 -4.79 -6.76 -16.30
CA ALA A 227 -4.46 -8.19 -16.26
C ALA A 227 -3.05 -8.39 -16.82
N GLY A 228 -2.43 -9.50 -16.41
CA GLY A 228 -1.07 -9.78 -16.84
C GLY A 228 -0.56 -11.14 -16.39
N PHE A 229 0.73 -11.32 -16.67
CA PHE A 229 1.49 -12.50 -16.29
C PHE A 229 2.72 -12.07 -15.49
N GLY A 230 3.07 -12.85 -14.49
CA GLY A 230 4.23 -12.63 -13.65
C GLY A 230 5.11 -13.88 -13.58
N PHE A 231 6.39 -13.63 -13.30
CA PHE A 231 7.37 -14.65 -13.00
C PHE A 231 8.14 -14.24 -11.76
N ALA A 232 8.37 -15.17 -10.83
CA ALA A 232 9.20 -14.94 -9.66
C ALA A 232 10.19 -16.06 -9.43
N TYR A 233 11.36 -15.66 -8.98
CA TYR A 233 12.45 -16.53 -8.56
C TYR A 233 12.82 -16.25 -7.10
N LEU A 234 12.82 -17.30 -6.27
CA LEU A 234 13.26 -17.21 -4.88
C LEU A 234 14.80 -17.34 -4.84
N SER A 235 15.45 -16.20 -4.70
CA SER A 235 16.90 -16.12 -4.52
C SER A 235 17.29 -16.22 -3.02
N PRO A 236 18.56 -16.48 -2.69
CA PRO A 236 19.03 -16.45 -1.30
C PRO A 236 18.85 -15.12 -0.60
N ILE A 237 18.70 -14.03 -1.35
CA ILE A 237 18.52 -12.66 -0.83
C ILE A 237 17.04 -12.20 -0.85
N GLY A 238 16.11 -13.07 -1.26
CA GLY A 238 14.68 -12.78 -1.36
C GLY A 238 14.08 -13.11 -2.72
N SER A 239 12.79 -12.86 -2.88
CA SER A 239 12.09 -13.08 -4.13
C SER A 239 12.39 -11.96 -5.14
N ILE A 240 12.71 -12.33 -6.37
CA ILE A 240 12.89 -11.41 -7.50
C ILE A 240 11.79 -11.73 -8.50
N GLY A 241 10.95 -10.74 -8.82
CA GLY A 241 9.86 -10.91 -9.76
C GLY A 241 9.91 -9.93 -10.93
N ALA A 242 9.31 -10.35 -12.04
CA ALA A 242 9.03 -9.51 -13.18
C ALA A 242 7.61 -9.79 -13.67
N PHE A 243 6.96 -8.80 -14.24
CA PHE A 243 5.62 -8.97 -14.80
C PHE A 243 5.44 -8.15 -16.08
N VAL A 244 4.51 -8.62 -16.89
CA VAL A 244 3.93 -7.88 -18.01
C VAL A 244 2.44 -7.77 -17.79
N SER A 245 1.87 -6.61 -18.06
CA SER A 245 0.47 -6.34 -17.82
C SER A 245 -0.11 -5.36 -18.82
N THR A 246 -1.42 -5.41 -18.98
CA THR A 246 -2.17 -4.48 -19.81
C THR A 246 -3.36 -3.94 -19.05
N PRO A 247 -3.62 -2.62 -19.09
CA PRO A 247 -4.83 -2.05 -18.53
C PRO A 247 -6.08 -2.54 -19.28
N ILE A 248 -7.09 -2.97 -18.52
CA ILE A 248 -8.42 -3.34 -19.02
C ILE A 248 -9.39 -2.16 -18.88
N LEU A 249 -9.35 -1.52 -17.69
CA LEU A 249 -10.09 -0.30 -17.39
C LEU A 249 -9.10 0.80 -17.04
N LYS A 250 -9.08 1.86 -17.84
CA LYS A 250 -8.21 3.03 -17.65
C LYS A 250 -9.00 4.31 -17.96
N LYS A 251 -8.46 5.45 -17.52
CA LYS A 251 -8.97 6.79 -17.86
C LYS A 251 -7.94 7.59 -18.62
N ASP A 252 -8.42 8.63 -19.30
CA ASP A 252 -7.54 9.60 -19.96
C ASP A 252 -6.62 10.26 -18.90
N GLY A 253 -5.33 10.34 -19.23
CA GLY A 253 -4.30 10.87 -18.32
C GLY A 253 -3.65 9.85 -17.40
N ASP A 254 -4.12 8.59 -17.36
CA ASP A 254 -3.43 7.53 -16.59
C ASP A 254 -2.04 7.25 -17.18
N THR A 255 -1.04 7.19 -16.33
CA THR A 255 0.32 6.76 -16.69
C THR A 255 0.36 5.24 -16.78
N ILE A 256 0.71 4.71 -17.95
CA ILE A 256 0.73 3.26 -18.23
C ILE A 256 2.17 2.74 -18.16
N GLU A 257 2.36 1.64 -17.43
CA GLU A 257 3.62 0.93 -17.28
C GLU A 257 3.39 -0.58 -17.42
N ASN A 258 3.49 -1.08 -18.65
CA ASN A 258 3.12 -2.45 -19.00
C ASN A 258 4.10 -3.52 -18.51
N PHE A 259 5.29 -3.14 -18.05
CA PHE A 259 6.33 -4.02 -17.56
C PHE A 259 6.88 -3.51 -16.24
N GLY A 260 7.16 -4.40 -15.31
CA GLY A 260 7.75 -4.01 -14.04
C GLY A 260 8.48 -5.14 -13.34
N PHE A 261 9.26 -4.74 -12.35
CA PHE A 261 9.99 -5.64 -11.46
C PHE A 261 9.49 -5.54 -10.03
N SER A 262 9.69 -6.59 -9.28
CA SER A 262 9.47 -6.60 -7.84
C SER A 262 10.66 -7.26 -7.14
N LEU A 263 11.05 -6.68 -5.99
CA LEU A 263 12.07 -7.23 -5.10
C LEU A 263 11.43 -7.39 -3.71
N GLY A 264 11.64 -8.52 -3.06
CA GLY A 264 11.15 -8.75 -1.71
C GLY A 264 10.27 -9.99 -1.57
N THR A 265 9.19 -9.88 -0.81
CA THR A 265 8.22 -10.98 -0.61
C THR A 265 7.40 -11.16 -1.87
N GLY A 266 7.47 -12.35 -2.47
CA GLY A 266 6.87 -12.77 -3.74
C GLY A 266 5.48 -12.24 -4.11
N PHE A 267 4.89 -12.80 -5.16
CA PHE A 267 3.61 -12.39 -5.76
C PHE A 267 2.52 -11.98 -4.79
#